data_a107e0311cca77aa604847b4d5f96cc1
#
_entry.id   a107e0311cca77aa604847b4d5f96cc1
#
_cell.length_a   1.000
_cell.length_b   1.000
_cell.length_c   1.000
_cell.angle_alpha   90.00
_cell.angle_beta   90.00
_cell.angle_gamma   90.00
#
_symmetry.space_group_name_H-M   'P 1'
#
loop_
_entity.id
_entity.type
_entity.pdbx_description
1 polymer ?
#
loop_
_entity_poly.entity_id
_entity_poly.type
_entity_poly.pdbx_seq_one_letter_code
_entity_poly.pdbx_strand_id
1 'polypeptide(L)'
;MPLKVAPLQRVSFYFSAHEDDWQLFMNPSAFRDVRDGVKTVFIHVTAGDGGLGTGNGGRKHPYYVAREQGTENAIRFMADAGEYPAPAEPEAEQAVFNGHAIRRVGYRNTVAYFLRLPDGSPEGAGYAETGYQSLKRLADGAIATLTAIDDTAAYQGWRDLVATVRAIIDFERGPAASVDLHVPELDPVLNPNDHPDHVMTGKLALAAAQQLSGIRLVHHLGYASGERPENLGGYERDMKCAVYAVTLAAIQALGHATNWPHYDQSFVARDYCRAGNGSALADE
;
A
#
# COMPACT_ATOMS: atom_id res chain seq x y z
N MET A 1 -10.38 -17.91 -33.18
CA MET A 1 -8.98 -17.43 -33.03
C MET A 1 -8.82 -17.03 -31.59
N PRO A 2 -7.81 -17.49 -30.84
CA PRO A 2 -7.54 -16.97 -29.52
C PRO A 2 -7.14 -15.50 -29.65
N LEU A 3 -7.78 -14.63 -28.88
CA LEU A 3 -7.39 -13.23 -28.76
C LEU A 3 -5.91 -13.20 -28.34
N LYS A 4 -5.03 -12.66 -29.17
CA LYS A 4 -3.67 -12.32 -28.79
C LYS A 4 -3.80 -11.22 -27.74
N VAL A 5 -3.71 -11.59 -26.46
CA VAL A 5 -3.50 -10.61 -25.40
C VAL A 5 -2.18 -9.94 -25.70
N ALA A 6 -2.20 -8.64 -25.98
CA ALA A 6 -0.98 -7.86 -26.14
C ALA A 6 -0.16 -8.03 -24.84
N PRO A 7 1.17 -8.20 -24.91
CA PRO A 7 1.98 -8.30 -23.71
C PRO A 7 1.76 -7.03 -22.86
N LEU A 8 1.58 -7.20 -21.56
CA LEU A 8 1.51 -6.10 -20.61
C LEU A 8 2.77 -5.24 -20.80
N GLN A 9 2.59 -3.99 -21.27
CA GLN A 9 3.73 -3.11 -21.51
C GLN A 9 4.32 -2.59 -20.22
N ARG A 10 3.47 -2.33 -19.21
CA ARG A 10 3.84 -1.79 -17.90
C ARG A 10 2.99 -2.41 -16.79
N VAL A 11 3.62 -2.59 -15.62
CA VAL A 11 2.94 -2.94 -14.37
C VAL A 11 3.38 -1.95 -13.31
N SER A 12 2.44 -1.40 -12.54
CA SER A 12 2.73 -0.48 -11.44
C SER A 12 2.44 -1.14 -10.10
N PHE A 13 3.38 -1.05 -9.18
CA PHE A 13 3.24 -1.53 -7.80
C PHE A 13 3.21 -0.33 -6.85
N TYR A 14 2.26 -0.32 -5.94
CA TYR A 14 2.09 0.67 -4.89
C TYR A 14 2.31 0.03 -3.54
N PHE A 15 3.43 0.35 -2.90
CA PHE A 15 3.80 -0.20 -1.60
C PHE A 15 3.33 0.72 -0.49
N SER A 16 2.33 0.28 0.25
CA SER A 16 1.75 0.99 1.39
C SER A 16 2.11 0.28 2.68
N ALA A 17 2.53 1.03 3.69
CA ALA A 17 2.67 0.48 5.03
C ALA A 17 1.29 0.14 5.59
N HIS A 18 0.37 1.11 5.50
CA HIS A 18 -1.02 0.99 5.92
C HIS A 18 -1.96 1.09 4.72
N GLU A 19 -3.23 0.75 4.89
CA GLU A 19 -4.19 0.63 3.79
C GLU A 19 -4.56 1.96 3.12
N ASP A 20 -4.33 3.09 3.79
CA ASP A 20 -4.65 4.44 3.32
C ASP A 20 -3.46 5.19 2.70
N ASP A 21 -2.23 4.74 2.87
CA ASP A 21 -1.03 5.47 2.42
C ASP A 21 -1.01 5.75 0.92
N TRP A 22 -1.37 4.75 0.09
CA TRP A 22 -1.40 4.96 -1.36
C TRP A 22 -2.45 6.00 -1.77
N GLN A 23 -3.53 6.13 -0.99
CA GLN A 23 -4.60 7.08 -1.22
C GLN A 23 -4.15 8.50 -0.85
N LEU A 24 -3.44 8.62 0.28
CA LEU A 24 -3.02 9.91 0.84
C LEU A 24 -1.72 10.43 0.22
N PHE A 25 -0.80 9.54 -0.16
CA PHE A 25 0.57 9.94 -0.55
C PHE A 25 0.92 9.59 -2.00
N MET A 26 0.21 8.65 -2.66
CA MET A 26 0.56 8.15 -4.00
C MET A 26 -0.55 8.37 -5.04
N ASN A 27 -1.61 9.07 -4.68
CA ASN A 27 -2.61 9.59 -5.60
C ASN A 27 -2.29 11.05 -5.94
N PRO A 28 -2.48 11.46 -7.21
CA PRO A 28 -3.29 10.82 -8.27
C PRO A 28 -2.58 9.77 -9.13
N SER A 29 -1.30 9.44 -8.90
CA SER A 29 -0.57 8.48 -9.74
C SER A 29 -1.29 7.12 -9.80
N ALA A 30 -1.77 6.58 -8.66
CA ALA A 30 -2.50 5.32 -8.62
C ALA A 30 -3.81 5.39 -9.42
N PHE A 31 -4.57 6.48 -9.29
CA PHE A 31 -5.80 6.68 -10.05
C PHE A 31 -5.53 6.76 -11.57
N ARG A 32 -4.48 7.48 -11.98
CA ARG A 32 -4.09 7.58 -13.40
C ARG A 32 -3.75 6.20 -13.97
N ASP A 33 -2.92 5.42 -13.29
CA ASP A 33 -2.53 4.07 -13.73
C ASP A 33 -3.74 3.15 -13.88
N VAL A 34 -4.62 3.11 -12.88
CA VAL A 34 -5.83 2.28 -12.93
C VAL A 34 -6.74 2.69 -14.08
N ARG A 35 -7.02 3.99 -14.22
CA ARG A 35 -7.86 4.54 -15.30
C ARG A 35 -7.27 4.26 -16.68
N ASP A 36 -5.97 4.36 -16.83
CA ASP A 36 -5.29 4.16 -18.12
C ASP A 36 -5.10 2.67 -18.46
N GLY A 37 -5.70 1.75 -17.67
CA GLY A 37 -5.70 0.31 -17.89
C GLY A 37 -4.36 -0.38 -17.58
N VAL A 38 -3.46 0.30 -16.88
CA VAL A 38 -2.22 -0.29 -16.40
C VAL A 38 -2.55 -1.34 -15.35
N LYS A 39 -1.93 -2.52 -15.42
CA LYS A 39 -2.02 -3.48 -14.32
C LYS A 39 -1.43 -2.87 -13.07
N THR A 40 -2.25 -2.64 -12.06
CA THR A 40 -1.88 -1.94 -10.83
C THR A 40 -1.99 -2.87 -9.63
N VAL A 41 -0.87 -3.02 -8.92
CA VAL A 41 -0.73 -3.93 -7.78
C VAL A 41 -0.51 -3.11 -6.52
N PHE A 42 -1.41 -3.24 -5.54
CA PHE A 42 -1.31 -2.62 -4.24
C PHE A 42 -0.79 -3.65 -3.23
N ILE A 43 0.29 -3.33 -2.51
CA ILE A 43 0.87 -4.20 -1.48
C ILE A 43 0.76 -3.48 -0.14
N HIS A 44 -0.18 -3.94 0.70
CA HIS A 44 -0.36 -3.47 2.07
C HIS A 44 0.48 -4.34 3.00
N VAL A 45 1.48 -3.74 3.63
CA VAL A 45 2.49 -4.50 4.37
C VAL A 45 2.06 -4.76 5.80
N THR A 46 1.57 -3.75 6.51
CA THR A 46 0.99 -3.93 7.85
C THR A 46 -0.54 -3.96 7.77
N ALA A 47 -1.15 -4.39 8.85
CA ALA A 47 -2.61 -4.37 9.00
C ALA A 47 -3.16 -3.00 9.42
N GLY A 48 -2.26 -2.04 9.73
CA GLY A 48 -2.66 -0.74 10.26
C GLY A 48 -3.63 -0.85 11.44
N ASP A 49 -3.43 -1.88 12.26
CA ASP A 49 -4.37 -2.28 13.33
C ASP A 49 -4.40 -1.31 14.52
N GLY A 50 -3.46 -0.34 14.56
CA GLY A 50 -3.37 0.65 15.63
C GLY A 50 -3.18 0.04 17.01
N GLY A 51 -2.51 -1.12 17.08
CA GLY A 51 -2.26 -1.85 18.30
C GLY A 51 -3.44 -2.68 18.84
N LEU A 52 -4.47 -2.90 18.04
CA LEU A 52 -5.61 -3.75 18.41
C LEU A 52 -5.44 -5.21 18.00
N GLY A 53 -4.44 -5.52 17.13
CA GLY A 53 -4.29 -6.84 16.55
C GLY A 53 -5.59 -7.28 15.85
N THR A 54 -6.03 -8.52 16.09
CA THR A 54 -7.33 -9.01 15.62
C THR A 54 -8.50 -8.65 16.54
N GLY A 55 -8.24 -7.92 17.61
CA GLY A 55 -9.27 -7.44 18.53
C GLY A 55 -10.17 -6.39 17.91
N ASN A 56 -11.43 -6.36 18.36
CA ASN A 56 -12.40 -5.38 17.83
C ASN A 56 -12.48 -4.07 18.63
N GLY A 57 -11.71 -3.94 19.73
CA GLY A 57 -11.72 -2.74 20.56
C GLY A 57 -13.11 -2.37 21.11
N GLY A 58 -13.98 -3.39 21.34
CA GLY A 58 -15.36 -3.18 21.75
C GLY A 58 -16.32 -2.77 20.62
N ARG A 59 -15.88 -2.83 19.36
CA ARG A 59 -16.66 -2.55 18.14
C ARG A 59 -17.23 -3.85 17.56
N LYS A 60 -18.03 -3.73 16.52
CA LYS A 60 -18.62 -4.89 15.85
C LYS A 60 -17.58 -5.67 15.04
N HIS A 61 -16.63 -4.99 14.45
CA HIS A 61 -15.60 -5.57 13.59
C HIS A 61 -14.20 -5.12 14.07
N PRO A 62 -13.13 -5.91 13.83
CA PRO A 62 -11.75 -5.48 14.02
C PRO A 62 -11.41 -4.26 13.14
N TYR A 63 -10.50 -3.43 13.62
CA TYR A 63 -10.14 -2.19 12.90
C TYR A 63 -9.45 -2.48 11.57
N TYR A 64 -8.51 -3.44 11.54
CA TYR A 64 -7.84 -3.82 10.31
C TYR A 64 -8.82 -4.30 9.21
N VAL A 65 -9.89 -5.01 9.60
CA VAL A 65 -10.94 -5.45 8.65
C VAL A 65 -11.65 -4.24 8.03
N ALA A 66 -11.90 -3.20 8.85
CA ALA A 66 -12.52 -1.98 8.36
C ALA A 66 -11.60 -1.23 7.37
N ARG A 67 -10.30 -1.22 7.62
CA ARG A 67 -9.30 -0.62 6.72
C ARG A 67 -9.15 -1.40 5.42
N GLU A 68 -9.03 -2.73 5.48
CA GLU A 68 -9.00 -3.59 4.29
C GLU A 68 -10.25 -3.38 3.43
N GLN A 69 -11.45 -3.41 4.02
CA GLN A 69 -12.69 -3.17 3.28
C GLN A 69 -12.71 -1.75 2.67
N GLY A 70 -12.16 -0.77 3.37
CA GLY A 70 -12.05 0.60 2.90
C GLY A 70 -11.19 0.71 1.65
N THR A 71 -9.97 0.17 1.69
CA THR A 71 -9.06 0.19 0.55
C THR A 71 -9.57 -0.64 -0.63
N GLU A 72 -10.18 -1.81 -0.38
CA GLU A 72 -10.81 -2.61 -1.44
C GLU A 72 -11.93 -1.83 -2.15
N ASN A 73 -12.79 -1.15 -1.40
CA ASN A 73 -13.85 -0.32 -1.97
C ASN A 73 -13.28 0.86 -2.77
N ALA A 74 -12.21 1.49 -2.30
CA ALA A 74 -11.54 2.59 -2.99
C ALA A 74 -10.89 2.13 -4.31
N ILE A 75 -10.25 0.95 -4.31
CA ILE A 75 -9.67 0.33 -5.51
C ILE A 75 -10.78 0.02 -6.53
N ARG A 76 -11.90 -0.57 -6.09
CA ARG A 76 -13.06 -0.82 -6.96
C ARG A 76 -13.63 0.46 -7.53
N PHE A 77 -13.78 1.50 -6.71
CA PHE A 77 -14.27 2.81 -7.15
C PHE A 77 -13.39 3.38 -8.28
N MET A 78 -12.07 3.33 -8.15
CA MET A 78 -11.16 3.77 -9.20
C MET A 78 -11.26 2.92 -10.47
N ALA A 79 -11.29 1.58 -10.30
CA ALA A 79 -11.35 0.65 -11.42
C ALA A 79 -12.68 0.72 -12.18
N ASP A 80 -13.76 1.11 -11.51
CA ASP A 80 -15.07 1.31 -12.12
C ASP A 80 -15.28 2.73 -12.69
N ALA A 81 -14.37 3.66 -12.45
CA ALA A 81 -14.43 5.02 -13.01
C ALA A 81 -14.12 5.07 -14.51
N GLY A 82 -13.66 3.96 -15.11
CA GLY A 82 -13.47 3.81 -16.55
C GLY A 82 -14.76 3.44 -17.30
N GLU A 83 -14.64 3.24 -18.61
CA GLU A 83 -15.74 2.78 -19.47
C GLU A 83 -15.91 1.26 -19.37
N TYR A 84 -16.58 0.77 -18.35
CA TYR A 84 -16.85 -0.66 -18.19
C TYR A 84 -18.36 -0.95 -18.19
N PRO A 85 -18.83 -1.65 -19.20
CA PRO A 85 -20.26 -1.89 -19.38
C PRO A 85 -20.80 -3.01 -18.47
N ALA A 86 -19.96 -3.92 -17.97
CA ALA A 86 -20.41 -5.09 -17.22
C ALA A 86 -20.00 -5.03 -15.75
N PRO A 87 -20.92 -5.33 -14.81
CA PRO A 87 -20.55 -5.59 -13.43
C PRO A 87 -19.46 -6.66 -13.33
N ALA A 88 -18.54 -6.50 -12.40
CA ALA A 88 -17.54 -7.50 -12.05
C ALA A 88 -17.57 -7.72 -10.53
N GLU A 89 -17.19 -8.94 -10.10
CA GLU A 89 -17.03 -9.25 -8.69
C GLU A 89 -15.55 -9.39 -8.35
N PRO A 90 -15.10 -8.97 -7.16
CA PRO A 90 -13.74 -9.18 -6.71
C PRO A 90 -13.45 -10.68 -6.55
N GLU A 91 -12.25 -11.09 -6.96
CA GLU A 91 -11.74 -12.44 -6.78
C GLU A 91 -10.79 -12.46 -5.58
N ALA A 92 -11.29 -12.92 -4.42
CA ALA A 92 -10.51 -13.03 -3.21
C ALA A 92 -10.02 -14.47 -3.00
N GLU A 93 -8.72 -14.63 -2.71
CA GLU A 93 -8.08 -15.91 -2.48
C GLU A 93 -6.95 -15.80 -1.45
N GLN A 94 -6.48 -16.94 -0.95
CA GLN A 94 -5.21 -17.08 -0.24
C GLN A 94 -4.16 -17.56 -1.23
N ALA A 95 -3.33 -16.66 -1.70
CA ALA A 95 -2.22 -16.97 -2.59
C ALA A 95 -0.96 -17.34 -1.78
N VAL A 96 -0.18 -18.33 -2.26
CA VAL A 96 1.01 -18.79 -1.54
C VAL A 96 2.27 -18.29 -2.26
N PHE A 97 3.10 -17.52 -1.54
CA PHE A 97 4.40 -17.03 -2.02
C PHE A 97 5.49 -17.39 -1.01
N ASN A 98 6.57 -17.99 -1.48
CA ASN A 98 7.69 -18.40 -0.63
C ASN A 98 7.27 -19.23 0.60
N GLY A 99 6.19 -20.02 0.48
CA GLY A 99 5.63 -20.83 1.56
C GLY A 99 4.66 -20.11 2.51
N HIS A 100 4.40 -18.81 2.29
CA HIS A 100 3.50 -18.00 3.11
C HIS A 100 2.17 -17.77 2.41
N ALA A 101 1.05 -17.97 3.10
CA ALA A 101 -0.29 -17.68 2.61
C ALA A 101 -0.61 -16.18 2.81
N ILE A 102 -0.98 -15.50 1.73
CA ILE A 102 -1.23 -14.05 1.73
C ILE A 102 -2.58 -13.80 1.07
N ARG A 103 -3.44 -13.00 1.73
CA ARG A 103 -4.71 -12.58 1.15
C ARG A 103 -4.45 -11.76 -0.12
N ARG A 104 -5.04 -12.20 -1.23
CA ARG A 104 -5.00 -11.56 -2.54
C ARG A 104 -6.42 -11.26 -3.00
N VAL A 105 -6.65 -10.07 -3.53
CA VAL A 105 -7.94 -9.66 -4.10
C VAL A 105 -7.70 -9.07 -5.48
N GLY A 106 -8.19 -9.75 -6.51
CA GLY A 106 -8.17 -9.27 -7.90
C GLY A 106 -9.46 -8.54 -8.25
N TYR A 107 -9.36 -7.43 -8.96
CA TYR A 107 -10.51 -6.72 -9.52
C TYR A 107 -10.11 -5.97 -10.80
N ARG A 108 -10.66 -6.36 -11.95
CA ARG A 108 -10.35 -5.77 -13.27
C ARG A 108 -8.83 -5.76 -13.54
N ASN A 109 -8.23 -4.58 -13.75
CA ASN A 109 -6.79 -4.41 -13.93
C ASN A 109 -6.03 -4.19 -12.62
N THR A 110 -6.67 -4.40 -11.46
CA THR A 110 -6.07 -4.19 -10.15
C THR A 110 -5.92 -5.47 -9.36
N VAL A 111 -4.91 -5.50 -8.48
CA VAL A 111 -4.71 -6.58 -7.51
C VAL A 111 -4.27 -5.94 -6.19
N ALA A 112 -4.85 -6.38 -5.07
CA ALA A 112 -4.42 -5.99 -3.73
C ALA A 112 -3.89 -7.19 -2.95
N TYR A 113 -2.78 -7.01 -2.24
CA TYR A 113 -2.18 -7.95 -1.32
C TYR A 113 -2.17 -7.40 0.10
N PHE A 114 -2.52 -8.23 1.07
CA PHE A 114 -2.55 -7.89 2.49
C PHE A 114 -1.63 -8.85 3.26
N LEU A 115 -0.44 -8.38 3.64
CA LEU A 115 0.50 -9.18 4.43
C LEU A 115 0.11 -9.22 5.90
N ARG A 116 -0.70 -8.26 6.36
CA ARG A 116 -1.25 -8.17 7.72
C ARG A 116 -0.20 -8.21 8.81
N LEU A 117 0.99 -7.65 8.56
CA LEU A 117 2.00 -7.53 9.62
C LEU A 117 1.52 -6.54 10.70
N PRO A 118 1.91 -6.71 11.97
CA PRO A 118 1.55 -5.80 13.04
C PRO A 118 1.98 -4.36 12.74
N ASP A 119 1.11 -3.39 13.08
CA ASP A 119 1.46 -1.97 13.13
C ASP A 119 2.63 -1.73 14.09
N GLY A 120 3.64 -1.00 13.63
CA GLY A 120 4.90 -0.81 14.36
C GLY A 120 4.86 0.22 15.46
N SER A 121 3.77 0.94 15.65
CA SER A 121 3.65 2.14 16.48
C SER A 121 4.49 3.34 15.96
N PRO A 122 4.22 4.57 16.43
CA PRO A 122 4.99 5.75 16.02
C PRO A 122 6.50 5.67 16.30
N GLU A 123 6.92 4.82 17.23
CA GLU A 123 8.33 4.62 17.59
C GLU A 123 8.96 3.40 16.87
N GLY A 124 8.18 2.60 16.16
CA GLY A 124 8.62 1.37 15.52
C GLY A 124 8.84 0.21 16.48
N ALA A 125 8.35 0.32 17.72
CA ALA A 125 8.53 -0.69 18.77
C ALA A 125 7.47 -1.80 18.75
N GLY A 126 6.37 -1.60 18.01
CA GLY A 126 5.18 -2.45 18.06
C GLY A 126 4.34 -2.22 19.32
N TYR A 127 3.23 -2.91 19.39
CA TYR A 127 2.28 -2.83 20.50
C TYR A 127 2.28 -4.10 21.35
N ALA A 128 1.83 -3.99 22.61
CA ALA A 128 1.79 -5.12 23.55
C ALA A 128 0.87 -6.24 23.05
N GLU A 129 -0.24 -5.88 22.44
CA GLU A 129 -1.27 -6.80 21.90
C GLU A 129 -0.71 -7.72 20.81
N THR A 130 0.32 -7.27 20.11
CA THR A 130 1.03 -8.04 19.06
C THR A 130 2.42 -8.50 19.51
N GLY A 131 2.65 -8.55 20.83
CA GLY A 131 3.92 -8.99 21.41
C GLY A 131 5.11 -8.10 21.05
N TYR A 132 4.88 -6.79 20.86
CA TYR A 132 5.89 -5.83 20.42
C TYR A 132 6.60 -6.23 19.14
N GLN A 133 5.91 -6.87 18.20
CA GLN A 133 6.43 -7.18 16.89
C GLN A 133 6.27 -5.98 15.96
N SER A 134 7.25 -5.72 15.10
CA SER A 134 7.19 -4.69 14.06
C SER A 134 8.18 -4.96 12.92
N LEU A 135 7.92 -4.37 11.75
CA LEU A 135 8.84 -4.39 10.61
C LEU A 135 10.24 -3.88 11.00
N LYS A 136 10.29 -2.78 11.75
CA LYS A 136 11.55 -2.18 12.20
C LYS A 136 12.34 -3.15 13.06
N ARG A 137 11.70 -3.79 14.03
CA ARG A 137 12.38 -4.75 14.92
C ARG A 137 12.87 -6.00 14.20
N LEU A 138 12.13 -6.46 13.18
CA LEU A 138 12.59 -7.56 12.33
C LEU A 138 13.82 -7.16 11.52
N ALA A 139 13.79 -5.99 10.90
CA ALA A 139 14.87 -5.49 10.07
C ALA A 139 16.15 -5.21 10.88
N ASP A 140 16.01 -4.70 12.10
CA ASP A 140 17.11 -4.43 13.02
C ASP A 140 17.66 -5.73 13.69
N GLY A 141 17.01 -6.89 13.44
CA GLY A 141 17.38 -8.17 14.08
C GLY A 141 17.02 -8.24 15.56
N ALA A 142 16.19 -7.35 16.07
CA ALA A 142 15.73 -7.34 17.46
C ALA A 142 14.69 -8.43 17.76
N ILE A 143 14.05 -8.96 16.73
CA ILE A 143 13.19 -10.14 16.75
C ILE A 143 13.59 -11.09 15.62
N ALA A 144 13.46 -12.40 15.85
CA ALA A 144 13.79 -13.41 14.85
C ALA A 144 12.63 -13.70 13.90
N THR A 145 11.41 -13.48 14.35
CA THR A 145 10.19 -13.81 13.60
C THR A 145 9.22 -12.64 13.67
N LEU A 146 8.51 -12.38 12.58
CA LEU A 146 7.40 -11.45 12.50
C LEU A 146 6.19 -12.20 11.97
N THR A 147 5.11 -12.22 12.77
CA THR A 147 3.90 -12.98 12.47
C THR A 147 2.79 -12.03 12.06
N ALA A 148 2.04 -12.38 11.02
CA ALA A 148 0.82 -11.67 10.64
C ALA A 148 -0.18 -11.68 11.82
N ILE A 149 -0.94 -10.60 12.01
CA ILE A 149 -1.83 -10.47 13.19
C ILE A 149 -2.92 -11.55 13.24
N ASP A 150 -3.24 -12.19 12.12
CA ASP A 150 -4.21 -13.27 12.00
C ASP A 150 -3.57 -14.67 11.93
N ASP A 151 -2.29 -14.77 12.23
CA ASP A 151 -1.50 -16.02 12.27
C ASP A 151 -1.41 -16.75 10.90
N THR A 152 -1.78 -16.12 9.80
CA THR A 152 -1.75 -16.76 8.46
C THR A 152 -0.34 -16.94 7.91
N ALA A 153 0.61 -16.12 8.33
CA ALA A 153 2.02 -16.18 7.93
C ALA A 153 2.96 -15.78 9.06
N ALA A 154 4.14 -16.40 9.11
CA ALA A 154 5.20 -16.05 10.06
C ALA A 154 6.55 -16.04 9.34
N TYR A 155 7.15 -14.86 9.23
CA TYR A 155 8.39 -14.62 8.49
C TYR A 155 9.62 -14.81 9.38
N GLN A 156 10.51 -15.72 8.97
CA GLN A 156 11.74 -16.06 9.70
C GLN A 156 12.87 -15.10 9.31
N GLY A 157 12.85 -13.90 9.90
CA GLY A 157 13.80 -12.84 9.63
C GLY A 157 13.48 -12.00 8.38
N TRP A 158 14.21 -10.91 8.24
CA TRP A 158 14.03 -9.93 7.16
C TRP A 158 14.17 -10.53 5.76
N ARG A 159 15.13 -11.46 5.56
CA ARG A 159 15.39 -12.09 4.25
C ARG A 159 14.21 -12.92 3.76
N ASP A 160 13.52 -13.60 4.66
CA ASP A 160 12.35 -14.41 4.31
C ASP A 160 11.18 -13.52 3.86
N LEU A 161 10.94 -12.42 4.56
CA LEU A 161 9.95 -11.42 4.15
C LEU A 161 10.30 -10.78 2.79
N VAL A 162 11.57 -10.40 2.58
CA VAL A 162 12.05 -9.87 1.30
C VAL A 162 11.85 -10.88 0.16
N ALA A 163 12.17 -12.16 0.39
CA ALA A 163 11.98 -13.20 -0.62
C ALA A 163 10.50 -13.41 -0.98
N THR A 164 9.62 -13.27 0.00
CA THR A 164 8.17 -13.37 -0.20
C THR A 164 7.65 -12.22 -1.05
N VAL A 165 8.02 -10.98 -0.70
CA VAL A 165 7.62 -9.80 -1.49
C VAL A 165 8.23 -9.84 -2.89
N ARG A 166 9.47 -10.32 -3.04
CA ARG A 166 10.09 -10.56 -4.34
C ARG A 166 9.28 -11.54 -5.19
N ALA A 167 8.81 -12.64 -4.60
CA ALA A 167 7.99 -13.63 -5.31
C ALA A 167 6.65 -13.03 -5.79
N ILE A 168 6.04 -12.13 -5.01
CA ILE A 168 4.84 -11.38 -5.44
C ILE A 168 5.18 -10.49 -6.64
N ILE A 169 6.28 -9.72 -6.57
CA ILE A 169 6.69 -8.85 -7.69
C ILE A 169 6.93 -9.68 -8.95
N ASP A 170 7.68 -10.78 -8.84
CA ASP A 170 8.00 -11.64 -9.99
C ASP A 170 6.75 -12.28 -10.61
N PHE A 171 5.78 -12.69 -9.79
CA PHE A 171 4.50 -13.24 -10.23
C PHE A 171 3.65 -12.20 -10.97
N GLU A 172 3.46 -11.02 -10.38
CA GLU A 172 2.54 -10.01 -10.93
C GLU A 172 3.14 -9.24 -12.11
N ARG A 173 4.46 -9.03 -12.12
CA ARG A 173 5.12 -8.41 -13.29
C ARG A 173 5.04 -9.27 -14.53
N GLY A 174 5.08 -10.60 -14.38
CA GLY A 174 5.09 -11.52 -15.53
C GLY A 174 6.10 -11.11 -16.60
N PRO A 175 5.71 -11.11 -17.89
CA PRO A 175 6.57 -10.71 -19.01
C PRO A 175 6.56 -9.21 -19.29
N ALA A 176 6.17 -8.34 -18.33
CA ALA A 176 6.10 -6.90 -18.55
C ALA A 176 7.46 -6.32 -18.95
N ALA A 177 7.43 -5.36 -19.90
CA ALA A 177 8.63 -4.70 -20.39
C ALA A 177 9.18 -3.67 -19.37
N SER A 178 8.30 -3.06 -18.57
CA SER A 178 8.67 -2.12 -17.53
C SER A 178 7.82 -2.30 -16.28
N VAL A 179 8.41 -1.96 -15.13
CA VAL A 179 7.75 -2.03 -13.83
C VAL A 179 8.01 -0.72 -13.10
N ASP A 180 6.94 -0.05 -12.67
CA ASP A 180 7.02 1.10 -11.79
C ASP A 180 6.78 0.66 -10.35
N LEU A 181 7.70 1.01 -9.45
CA LEU A 181 7.56 0.79 -8.02
C LEU A 181 7.37 2.12 -7.32
N HIS A 182 6.15 2.38 -6.88
CA HIS A 182 5.78 3.52 -6.05
C HIS A 182 6.01 3.13 -4.59
N VAL A 183 6.90 3.85 -3.92
CA VAL A 183 7.39 3.52 -2.58
C VAL A 183 7.41 4.78 -1.69
N PRO A 184 7.29 4.64 -0.37
CA PRO A 184 7.54 5.76 0.54
C PRO A 184 8.95 6.33 0.39
N GLU A 185 9.11 7.64 0.55
CA GLU A 185 10.40 8.33 0.53
C GLU A 185 11.27 7.91 1.72
N LEU A 186 12.51 7.55 1.45
CA LEU A 186 13.47 7.07 2.47
C LEU A 186 14.48 8.12 2.93
N ASP A 187 14.61 9.23 2.20
CA ASP A 187 15.53 10.30 2.56
C ASP A 187 14.97 11.10 3.75
N PRO A 188 15.58 11.03 4.94
CA PRO A 188 15.07 11.72 6.12
C PRO A 188 15.21 13.26 6.04
N VAL A 189 15.95 13.77 5.06
CA VAL A 189 16.02 15.22 4.80
C VAL A 189 14.78 15.68 4.03
N LEU A 190 14.32 14.87 3.08
CA LEU A 190 13.13 15.17 2.27
C LEU A 190 11.83 14.84 3.02
N ASN A 191 11.84 13.76 3.79
CA ASN A 191 10.69 13.22 4.51
C ASN A 191 11.03 13.01 6.00
N PRO A 192 11.26 14.07 6.76
CA PRO A 192 11.60 13.99 8.18
C PRO A 192 10.41 13.48 9.01
N ASN A 193 10.70 12.75 10.08
CA ASN A 193 9.73 12.29 11.08
C ASN A 193 8.58 11.43 10.51
N ASP A 194 8.84 10.74 9.41
CA ASP A 194 7.84 9.83 8.85
C ASP A 194 7.66 8.58 9.72
N HIS A 195 6.52 7.91 9.56
CA HIS A 195 6.21 6.70 10.32
C HIS A 195 7.28 5.61 10.08
N PRO A 196 7.76 4.91 11.11
CA PRO A 196 8.73 3.83 10.94
C PRO A 196 8.29 2.76 9.94
N ASP A 197 7.00 2.42 9.90
CA ASP A 197 6.47 1.44 8.96
C ASP A 197 6.54 1.93 7.51
N HIS A 198 6.35 3.24 7.23
CA HIS A 198 6.54 3.80 5.89
C HIS A 198 7.99 3.60 5.45
N VAL A 199 8.94 4.01 6.30
CA VAL A 199 10.37 3.85 6.01
C VAL A 199 10.74 2.39 5.78
N MET A 200 10.23 1.47 6.62
CA MET A 200 10.54 0.05 6.50
C MET A 200 9.87 -0.61 5.28
N THR A 201 8.67 -0.16 4.91
CA THR A 201 7.98 -0.59 3.68
C THR A 201 8.77 -0.17 2.43
N GLY A 202 9.26 1.06 2.39
CA GLY A 202 10.14 1.50 1.31
C GLY A 202 11.42 0.67 1.23
N LYS A 203 12.08 0.40 2.36
CA LYS A 203 13.28 -0.47 2.40
C LYS A 203 12.97 -1.91 1.96
N LEU A 204 11.81 -2.45 2.35
CA LEU A 204 11.36 -3.78 1.94
C LEU A 204 11.17 -3.86 0.42
N ALA A 205 10.48 -2.88 -0.15
CA ALA A 205 10.24 -2.79 -1.58
C ALA A 205 11.55 -2.72 -2.38
N LEU A 206 12.49 -1.85 -1.95
CA LEU A 206 13.80 -1.73 -2.59
C LEU A 206 14.61 -3.03 -2.49
N ALA A 207 14.63 -3.67 -1.32
CA ALA A 207 15.33 -4.94 -1.12
C ALA A 207 14.74 -6.05 -2.00
N ALA A 208 13.41 -6.12 -2.09
CA ALA A 208 12.71 -7.08 -2.93
C ALA A 208 12.94 -6.83 -4.43
N ALA A 209 13.09 -5.59 -4.85
CA ALA A 209 13.37 -5.22 -6.24
C ALA A 209 14.87 -5.30 -6.62
N GLN A 210 15.76 -5.53 -5.67
CA GLN A 210 17.19 -5.59 -5.94
C GLN A 210 17.51 -6.61 -7.02
N GLN A 211 18.33 -6.23 -8.02
CA GLN A 211 18.70 -7.05 -9.17
C GLN A 211 17.58 -7.31 -10.20
N LEU A 212 16.38 -6.76 -10.04
CA LEU A 212 15.37 -6.76 -11.09
C LEU A 212 15.74 -5.72 -12.16
N SER A 213 15.63 -6.12 -13.42
CA SER A 213 15.79 -5.21 -14.56
C SER A 213 14.45 -4.58 -14.94
N GLY A 214 14.49 -3.40 -15.60
CA GLY A 214 13.29 -2.73 -16.09
C GLY A 214 12.45 -2.08 -14.97
N ILE A 215 13.07 -1.77 -13.83
CA ILE A 215 12.43 -1.13 -12.69
C ILE A 215 12.64 0.39 -12.75
N ARG A 216 11.57 1.15 -12.62
CA ARG A 216 11.57 2.58 -12.32
C ARG A 216 11.07 2.79 -10.90
N LEU A 217 11.84 3.45 -10.06
CA LEU A 217 11.44 3.81 -8.70
C LEU A 217 10.77 5.19 -8.71
N VAL A 218 9.67 5.30 -7.99
CA VAL A 218 8.97 6.55 -7.72
C VAL A 218 8.79 6.66 -6.21
N HIS A 219 9.49 7.62 -5.60
CA HIS A 219 9.46 7.85 -4.17
C HIS A 219 8.43 8.92 -3.84
N HIS A 220 7.54 8.65 -2.91
CA HIS A 220 6.48 9.56 -2.47
C HIS A 220 6.72 10.06 -1.05
N LEU A 221 6.59 11.37 -0.84
CA LEU A 221 6.61 11.92 0.51
C LEU A 221 5.40 11.44 1.29
N GLY A 222 5.66 11.00 2.52
CA GLY A 222 4.63 10.70 3.51
C GLY A 222 4.19 11.96 4.26
N TYR A 223 4.37 11.95 5.57
CA TYR A 223 3.87 13.00 6.46
C TYR A 223 4.40 14.40 6.16
N ALA A 224 5.64 14.52 5.71
CA ALA A 224 6.22 15.80 5.33
C ALA A 224 5.46 16.50 4.19
N SER A 225 4.67 15.78 3.40
CA SER A 225 3.84 16.39 2.36
C SER A 225 2.77 17.32 2.92
N GLY A 226 2.27 17.06 4.13
CA GLY A 226 1.24 17.85 4.79
C GLY A 226 1.67 19.28 5.13
N GLU A 227 2.98 19.52 5.25
CA GLU A 227 3.56 20.82 5.56
C GLU A 227 3.98 21.60 4.29
N ARG A 228 3.88 20.98 3.11
CA ARG A 228 4.22 21.62 1.85
C ARG A 228 3.04 22.39 1.27
N PRO A 229 3.26 23.31 0.33
CA PRO A 229 2.17 23.97 -0.40
C PRO A 229 1.20 22.95 -1.04
N GLU A 230 -0.04 23.33 -1.22
CA GLU A 230 -0.97 22.54 -2.04
C GLU A 230 -0.55 22.64 -3.51
N ASN A 231 -0.44 21.49 -4.17
CA ASN A 231 -0.01 21.42 -5.57
C ASN A 231 -1.00 20.66 -6.48
N LEU A 232 -2.06 20.08 -5.89
CA LEU A 232 -3.16 19.50 -6.62
C LEU A 232 -4.35 20.45 -6.67
N GLY A 233 -4.97 20.59 -7.83
CA GLY A 233 -6.17 21.39 -8.01
C GLY A 233 -7.19 20.72 -8.90
N GLY A 234 -8.41 21.30 -8.93
CA GLY A 234 -9.47 20.85 -9.82
C GLY A 234 -9.77 19.35 -9.71
N TYR A 235 -9.80 18.69 -10.86
CA TYR A 235 -10.20 17.30 -10.96
C TYR A 235 -9.32 16.32 -10.15
N GLU A 236 -8.01 16.51 -10.11
CA GLU A 236 -7.09 15.56 -9.45
C GLU A 236 -7.28 15.57 -7.93
N ARG A 237 -7.39 16.76 -7.33
CA ARG A 237 -7.71 16.89 -5.91
C ARG A 237 -9.07 16.29 -5.59
N ASP A 238 -10.08 16.60 -6.40
CA ASP A 238 -11.45 16.14 -6.17
C ASP A 238 -11.55 14.62 -6.29
N MET A 239 -10.85 14.01 -7.25
CA MET A 239 -10.78 12.55 -7.38
C MET A 239 -10.01 11.89 -6.25
N LYS A 240 -8.90 12.48 -5.80
CA LYS A 240 -8.17 11.99 -4.62
C LYS A 240 -9.04 12.03 -3.37
N CYS A 241 -9.77 13.12 -3.16
CA CYS A 241 -10.76 13.22 -2.08
C CYS A 241 -11.85 12.14 -2.19
N ALA A 242 -12.40 11.92 -3.39
CA ALA A 242 -13.46 10.94 -3.61
C ALA A 242 -12.97 9.50 -3.33
N VAL A 243 -11.79 9.13 -3.81
CA VAL A 243 -11.16 7.83 -3.56
C VAL A 243 -11.01 7.61 -2.05
N TYR A 244 -10.49 8.60 -1.33
CA TYR A 244 -10.30 8.47 0.11
C TYR A 244 -11.63 8.47 0.88
N ALA A 245 -12.62 9.26 0.46
CA ALA A 245 -13.95 9.28 1.08
C ALA A 245 -14.65 7.91 1.06
N VAL A 246 -14.41 7.09 0.04
CA VAL A 246 -14.92 5.71 -0.03
C VAL A 246 -14.34 4.85 1.10
N THR A 247 -13.06 4.98 1.37
CA THR A 247 -12.40 4.29 2.52
C THR A 247 -12.99 4.76 3.84
N LEU A 248 -13.14 6.07 4.04
CA LEU A 248 -13.72 6.62 5.26
C LEU A 248 -15.14 6.11 5.51
N ALA A 249 -15.96 6.04 4.45
CA ALA A 249 -17.32 5.54 4.54
C ALA A 249 -17.36 4.06 4.99
N ALA A 250 -16.46 3.22 4.51
CA ALA A 250 -16.38 1.82 4.93
C ALA A 250 -15.93 1.70 6.39
N ILE A 251 -14.91 2.46 6.80
CA ILE A 251 -14.41 2.48 8.19
C ILE A 251 -15.55 2.87 9.15
N GLN A 252 -16.31 3.91 8.82
CA GLN A 252 -17.46 4.34 9.63
C GLN A 252 -18.60 3.32 9.63
N ALA A 253 -18.92 2.73 8.48
CA ALA A 253 -19.96 1.69 8.38
C ALA A 253 -19.64 0.45 9.23
N LEU A 254 -18.36 0.15 9.43
CA LEU A 254 -17.89 -0.93 10.30
C LEU A 254 -17.67 -0.50 11.77
N GLY A 255 -18.07 0.72 12.11
CA GLY A 255 -18.17 1.20 13.49
C GLY A 255 -16.92 1.87 14.03
N HIS A 256 -15.99 2.27 13.19
CA HIS A 256 -14.76 2.94 13.60
C HIS A 256 -14.77 4.44 13.28
N ALA A 257 -14.04 5.21 14.08
CA ALA A 257 -13.79 6.63 13.81
C ALA A 257 -12.78 6.80 12.66
N THR A 258 -12.80 7.95 12.03
CA THR A 258 -11.84 8.33 10.99
C THR A 258 -11.02 9.54 11.45
N ASN A 259 -9.84 9.72 10.88
CA ASN A 259 -8.94 10.83 11.19
C ASN A 259 -9.17 12.05 10.28
N TRP A 260 -10.18 12.02 9.40
CA TRP A 260 -10.43 13.06 8.42
C TRP A 260 -10.39 14.49 8.96
N PRO A 261 -11.14 14.85 10.01
CA PRO A 261 -11.21 16.24 10.43
C PRO A 261 -9.93 16.76 11.09
N HIS A 262 -9.03 15.88 11.48
CA HIS A 262 -7.87 16.24 12.29
C HIS A 262 -6.54 16.13 11.55
N TYR A 263 -6.46 15.23 10.55
CA TYR A 263 -5.17 14.86 9.98
C TYR A 263 -5.22 14.62 8.47
N ASP A 264 -6.04 13.71 8.02
CA ASP A 264 -6.01 13.20 6.64
C ASP A 264 -6.28 14.27 5.58
N GLN A 265 -7.12 15.26 5.91
CA GLN A 265 -7.42 16.40 5.02
C GLN A 265 -6.16 17.19 4.61
N SER A 266 -5.08 17.10 5.39
CA SER A 266 -3.83 17.79 5.08
C SER A 266 -3.13 17.23 3.85
N PHE A 267 -3.45 16.01 3.42
CA PHE A 267 -2.74 15.32 2.35
C PHE A 267 -3.47 15.33 1.00
N VAL A 268 -4.80 15.51 1.00
CA VAL A 268 -5.61 15.29 -0.21
C VAL A 268 -5.40 16.33 -1.31
N ALA A 269 -4.88 17.50 -0.98
CA ALA A 269 -4.53 18.55 -1.96
C ALA A 269 -3.05 18.52 -2.35
N ARG A 270 -2.30 17.46 -2.02
CA ARG A 270 -0.85 17.39 -2.18
C ARG A 270 -0.43 16.05 -2.77
N ASP A 271 0.52 16.10 -3.71
CA ASP A 271 1.25 14.94 -4.22
C ASP A 271 2.70 15.35 -4.50
N TYR A 272 3.62 14.78 -3.76
CA TYR A 272 5.04 15.07 -3.89
C TYR A 272 5.80 13.79 -4.09
N CYS A 273 6.31 13.60 -5.29
CA CYS A 273 7.10 12.42 -5.63
C CYS A 273 8.36 12.79 -6.42
N ARG A 274 9.29 11.85 -6.49
CA ARG A 274 10.47 11.92 -7.37
C ARG A 274 10.75 10.56 -8.00
N ALA A 275 11.19 10.57 -9.25
CA ALA A 275 11.60 9.37 -9.96
C ALA A 275 13.12 9.13 -9.79
N GLY A 276 13.51 7.87 -9.54
CA GLY A 276 14.91 7.44 -9.43
C GLY A 276 15.61 7.92 -8.16
N ASN A 277 16.95 7.83 -8.15
CA ASN A 277 17.80 8.25 -7.04
C ASN A 277 18.15 9.76 -7.09
N GLY A 278 17.41 10.54 -7.85
CA GLY A 278 17.62 11.99 -8.00
C GLY A 278 17.22 12.78 -6.77
N SER A 279 17.86 13.94 -6.55
CA SER A 279 17.65 14.82 -5.40
C SER A 279 16.49 15.84 -5.56
N ALA A 280 15.84 15.89 -6.73
CA ALA A 280 14.76 16.83 -6.99
C ALA A 280 13.39 16.15 -6.85
N LEU A 281 12.50 16.74 -6.07
CA LEU A 281 11.08 16.43 -6.07
C LEU A 281 10.46 17.05 -7.33
N ALA A 282 9.72 16.25 -8.09
CA ALA A 282 8.92 16.77 -9.18
C ALA A 282 7.54 17.20 -8.63
N ASP A 283 7.13 18.40 -9.00
CA ASP A 283 5.74 18.83 -8.89
C ASP A 283 5.06 18.30 -10.18
N GLU A 284 4.42 17.16 -10.12
CA GLU A 284 3.62 16.63 -11.24
C GLU A 284 2.17 17.07 -11.15
#